data_5e9c24af1e1845d52b3b0f3eac749da4
#
_entry.id   5e9c24af1e1845d52b3b0f3eac749da4
#
_cell.length_a   1.000
_cell.length_b   1.000
_cell.length_c   1.000
_cell.angle_alpha   90.00
_cell.angle_beta   90.00
_cell.angle_gamma   90.00
#
_symmetry.space_group_name_H-M   'P 1'
#
loop_
_entity.id
_entity.type
_entity.pdbx_description
1 polymer ?
#
loop_
_entity_poly.entity_id
_entity_poly.type
_entity_poly.pdbx_seq_one_letter_code
_entity_poly.pdbx_strand_id
1 'polypeptide(L)'
;IGLLKSVPFDDNNSLNWTISGDIFAGHSRMNRKFLVVDEIFSAKANYHIYGIGMKNEIGKNFRISEDFSLRPYAALKLEYGRTSKIKEKNGEVRLEIKENDYFSVKPEIGAELAFKHYFGMKALKTTLGVTYENELGKVANVENKARVAYTSAGWYDLRGEKEDRRGNVKFDLNAGVDNTRVGVTANVGYDMKGQNLRGGLGLRIIF
;
A
#
# COMPACT_ATOMS: atom_id res chain seq x y z
N ILE A 1 -10.30 -4.53 -5.38
CA ILE A 1 -10.71 -4.42 -6.81
C ILE A 1 -10.21 -3.09 -7.31
N GLY A 2 -9.57 -3.07 -8.48
CA GLY A 2 -9.00 -1.84 -9.04
C GLY A 2 -9.23 -1.73 -10.54
N LEU A 3 -9.20 -0.50 -11.03
CA LEU A 3 -9.27 -0.15 -12.43
C LEU A 3 -8.01 0.66 -12.79
N LEU A 4 -7.51 0.47 -13.99
CA LEU A 4 -6.35 1.19 -14.52
C LEU A 4 -6.62 1.58 -15.97
N LYS A 5 -6.31 2.83 -16.31
CA LYS A 5 -6.31 3.34 -17.66
C LYS A 5 -5.02 4.11 -17.92
N SER A 6 -4.36 3.83 -19.05
CA SER A 6 -3.20 4.59 -19.51
C SER A 6 -3.55 5.27 -20.83
N VAL A 7 -3.17 6.54 -20.94
CA VAL A 7 -3.42 7.38 -22.11
C VAL A 7 -2.07 7.92 -22.60
N PRO A 8 -1.66 7.62 -23.83
CA PRO A 8 -0.46 8.21 -24.40
C PRO A 8 -0.71 9.69 -24.76
N PHE A 9 0.30 10.53 -24.59
CA PHE A 9 0.29 11.94 -24.99
C PHE A 9 1.08 12.22 -26.28
N ASP A 10 1.87 11.25 -26.72
CA ASP A 10 2.69 11.36 -27.92
C ASP A 10 2.49 10.17 -28.87
N ASP A 11 2.77 10.40 -30.15
CA ASP A 11 2.60 9.38 -31.21
C ASP A 11 3.47 8.14 -30.99
N ASN A 12 4.58 8.29 -30.28
CA ASN A 12 5.51 7.21 -29.96
C ASN A 12 5.13 6.45 -28.67
N ASN A 13 4.03 6.80 -28.02
CA ASN A 13 3.60 6.24 -26.73
C ASN A 13 4.70 6.29 -25.65
N SER A 14 5.61 7.26 -25.74
CA SER A 14 6.71 7.40 -24.79
C SER A 14 6.29 8.14 -23.52
N LEU A 15 5.44 9.17 -23.68
CA LEU A 15 4.86 9.94 -22.58
C LEU A 15 3.45 9.43 -22.30
N ASN A 16 3.23 8.92 -21.10
CA ASN A 16 1.95 8.33 -20.72
C ASN A 16 1.40 8.96 -19.45
N TRP A 17 0.09 9.20 -19.46
CA TRP A 17 -0.68 9.48 -18.26
C TRP A 17 -1.44 8.22 -17.85
N THR A 18 -1.21 7.77 -16.63
CA THR A 18 -1.88 6.61 -16.06
C THR A 18 -2.73 7.04 -14.88
N ILE A 19 -4.00 6.68 -14.92
CA ILE A 19 -4.91 6.83 -13.82
C ILE A 19 -5.31 5.45 -13.32
N SER A 20 -5.22 5.24 -12.02
CA SER A 20 -5.71 4.02 -11.39
C SER A 20 -6.58 4.36 -10.19
N GLY A 21 -7.57 3.53 -9.95
CA GLY A 21 -8.44 3.59 -8.78
C GLY A 21 -8.65 2.21 -8.22
N ASP A 22 -8.70 2.11 -6.90
CA ASP A 22 -8.94 0.86 -6.20
C ASP A 22 -9.88 1.04 -5.01
N ILE A 23 -10.61 -0.02 -4.73
CA ILE A 23 -11.43 -0.15 -3.54
C ILE A 23 -10.88 -1.33 -2.76
N PHE A 24 -10.65 -1.12 -1.47
CA PHE A 24 -10.14 -2.17 -0.61
C PHE A 24 -11.03 -2.39 0.61
N ALA A 25 -11.06 -3.63 1.06
CA ALA A 25 -11.69 -4.02 2.31
C ALA A 25 -10.83 -5.08 2.98
N GLY A 26 -10.64 -4.95 4.27
CA GLY A 26 -9.84 -5.87 5.07
C GLY A 26 -10.54 -6.22 6.38
N HIS A 27 -10.27 -7.43 6.88
CA HIS A 27 -10.64 -7.88 8.21
C HIS A 27 -9.37 -8.04 9.03
N SER A 28 -9.32 -7.36 10.18
CA SER A 28 -8.17 -7.39 11.08
C SER A 28 -8.55 -7.96 12.43
N ARG A 29 -7.60 -8.69 13.03
CA ARG A 29 -7.71 -9.19 14.39
C ARG A 29 -6.68 -8.51 15.27
N MET A 30 -7.13 -7.94 16.37
CA MET A 30 -6.29 -7.35 17.39
C MET A 30 -6.24 -8.27 18.61
N ASN A 31 -5.05 -8.47 19.13
CA ASN A 31 -4.83 -9.18 20.39
C ASN A 31 -3.96 -8.28 21.27
N ARG A 32 -4.55 -7.74 22.33
CA ARG A 32 -3.87 -6.87 23.28
C ARG A 32 -3.53 -7.68 24.52
N LYS A 33 -2.27 -7.63 24.94
CA LYS A 33 -1.81 -8.18 26.22
C LYS A 33 -1.31 -7.02 27.08
N PHE A 34 -1.62 -7.03 28.33
CA PHE A 34 -1.16 -6.02 29.29
C PHE A 34 -0.94 -6.64 30.65
N LEU A 35 0.05 -6.11 31.37
CA LEU A 35 0.43 -6.56 32.68
C LEU A 35 -0.23 -5.66 33.74
N VAL A 36 -0.89 -6.24 34.74
CA VAL A 36 -1.41 -5.56 35.91
C VAL A 36 -0.99 -6.35 37.13
N VAL A 37 -0.14 -5.78 37.95
CA VAL A 37 0.30 -6.38 39.24
C VAL A 37 0.65 -7.87 39.11
N ASP A 38 1.64 -8.19 38.26
CA ASP A 38 2.16 -9.55 38.00
C ASP A 38 1.22 -10.52 37.23
N GLU A 39 0.01 -10.09 36.86
CA GLU A 39 -0.90 -10.89 36.04
C GLU A 39 -0.99 -10.37 34.63
N ILE A 40 -0.94 -11.29 33.65
CA ILE A 40 -1.08 -10.96 32.23
C ILE A 40 -2.53 -11.11 31.79
N PHE A 41 -3.16 -9.98 31.49
CA PHE A 41 -4.50 -9.93 30.92
C PHE A 41 -4.43 -9.89 29.39
N SER A 42 -5.43 -10.46 28.73
CA SER A 42 -5.54 -10.41 27.28
C SER A 42 -6.95 -10.02 26.85
N ALA A 43 -7.03 -9.22 25.81
CA ALA A 43 -8.28 -8.88 25.14
C ALA A 43 -8.12 -9.01 23.62
N LYS A 44 -9.18 -9.44 22.95
CA LYS A 44 -9.20 -9.67 21.50
C LYS A 44 -10.30 -8.84 20.87
N ALA A 45 -10.03 -8.32 19.67
CA ALA A 45 -11.05 -7.67 18.87
C ALA A 45 -10.92 -8.04 17.40
N ASN A 46 -12.04 -8.00 16.70
CA ASN A 46 -12.08 -8.04 15.25
C ASN A 46 -12.64 -6.71 14.76
N TYR A 47 -12.08 -6.18 13.69
CA TYR A 47 -12.53 -4.95 13.07
C TYR A 47 -12.32 -4.99 11.56
N HIS A 48 -12.99 -4.10 10.86
CA HIS A 48 -12.91 -3.98 9.43
C HIS A 48 -12.24 -2.66 9.04
N ILE A 49 -11.48 -2.72 7.96
CA ILE A 49 -10.89 -1.54 7.31
C ILE A 49 -11.40 -1.56 5.88
N TYR A 50 -11.86 -0.44 5.38
CA TYR A 50 -12.29 -0.26 4.01
C TYR A 50 -11.96 1.14 3.53
N GLY A 51 -11.77 1.26 2.24
CA GLY A 51 -11.41 2.54 1.65
C GLY A 51 -11.36 2.50 0.14
N ILE A 52 -11.00 3.66 -0.39
CA ILE A 52 -10.85 3.91 -1.80
C ILE A 52 -9.52 4.63 -2.03
N GLY A 53 -8.80 4.20 -3.06
CA GLY A 53 -7.56 4.80 -3.52
C GLY A 53 -7.66 5.30 -4.96
N MET A 54 -6.91 6.34 -5.27
CA MET A 54 -6.71 6.83 -6.62
C MET A 54 -5.25 7.26 -6.79
N LYS A 55 -4.63 6.87 -7.90
CA LYS A 55 -3.30 7.32 -8.28
C LYS A 55 -3.35 7.91 -9.68
N ASN A 56 -2.82 9.13 -9.82
CA ASN A 56 -2.54 9.76 -11.09
C ASN A 56 -1.03 9.80 -11.29
N GLU A 57 -0.55 9.32 -12.42
CA GLU A 57 0.87 9.19 -12.71
C GLU A 57 1.17 9.67 -14.13
N ILE A 58 2.21 10.47 -14.28
CA ILE A 58 2.77 10.86 -15.57
C ILE A 58 4.19 10.30 -15.63
N GLY A 59 4.50 9.55 -16.67
CA GLY A 59 5.81 8.95 -16.86
C GLY A 59 6.25 8.97 -18.33
N LYS A 60 7.55 9.06 -18.55
CA LYS A 60 8.12 9.06 -19.89
C LYS A 60 9.13 7.94 -20.07
N ASN A 61 8.93 7.11 -21.07
CA ASN A 61 9.86 6.04 -21.42
C ASN A 61 11.00 6.55 -22.32
N PHE A 62 12.22 6.35 -21.86
CA PHE A 62 13.44 6.57 -22.64
C PHE A 62 14.06 5.22 -22.96
N ARG A 63 14.15 4.91 -24.25
CA ARG A 63 14.86 3.72 -24.70
C ARG A 63 16.37 3.97 -24.66
N ILE A 64 17.08 3.25 -23.80
CA ILE A 64 18.54 3.35 -23.66
C ILE A 64 19.24 2.43 -24.67
N SER A 65 18.71 1.21 -24.83
CA SER A 65 19.17 0.22 -25.80
C SER A 65 18.00 -0.62 -26.30
N GLU A 66 18.27 -1.67 -27.08
CA GLU A 66 17.22 -2.60 -27.55
C GLU A 66 16.49 -3.28 -26.38
N ASP A 67 17.25 -3.66 -25.36
CA ASP A 67 16.74 -4.41 -24.21
C ASP A 67 16.45 -3.54 -22.99
N PHE A 68 17.01 -2.31 -22.89
CA PHE A 68 16.90 -1.46 -21.73
C PHE A 68 16.10 -0.18 -21.97
N SER A 69 15.23 0.13 -21.02
CA SER A 69 14.50 1.40 -20.98
C SER A 69 14.47 1.97 -19.57
N LEU A 70 14.51 3.30 -19.46
CA LEU A 70 14.38 4.07 -18.23
C LEU A 70 13.09 4.86 -18.28
N ARG A 71 12.28 4.77 -17.22
CA ARG A 71 11.02 5.49 -17.11
C ARG A 71 10.99 6.32 -15.83
N PRO A 72 11.43 7.58 -15.85
CA PRO A 72 11.10 8.52 -14.78
C PRO A 72 9.61 8.82 -14.78
N TYR A 73 9.06 9.04 -13.58
CA TYR A 73 7.66 9.39 -13.39
C TYR A 73 7.44 10.27 -12.17
N ALA A 74 6.33 10.98 -12.19
CA ALA A 74 5.77 11.68 -11.04
C ALA A 74 4.32 11.25 -10.87
N ALA A 75 3.89 11.11 -9.61
CA ALA A 75 2.54 10.69 -9.32
C ALA A 75 1.96 11.40 -8.08
N LEU A 76 0.64 11.43 -8.03
CA LEU A 76 -0.12 11.82 -6.85
C LEU A 76 -1.06 10.68 -6.48
N LYS A 77 -0.84 10.11 -5.31
CA LYS A 77 -1.72 9.10 -4.72
C LYS A 77 -2.61 9.73 -3.67
N LEU A 78 -3.90 9.51 -3.79
CA LEU A 78 -4.93 9.91 -2.83
C LEU A 78 -5.58 8.65 -2.28
N GLU A 79 -5.77 8.58 -0.97
CA GLU A 79 -6.41 7.45 -0.33
C GLU A 79 -7.30 7.92 0.82
N TYR A 80 -8.51 7.45 0.85
CA TYR A 80 -9.44 7.61 1.97
C TYR A 80 -9.78 6.24 2.52
N GLY A 81 -9.68 6.08 3.82
CA GLY A 81 -10.03 4.85 4.49
C GLY A 81 -10.73 5.07 5.81
N ARG A 82 -11.48 4.06 6.21
CA ARG A 82 -12.23 4.04 7.46
C ARG A 82 -12.01 2.73 8.19
N THR A 83 -11.74 2.84 9.49
CA THR A 83 -11.68 1.71 10.41
C THR A 83 -12.99 1.65 11.19
N SER A 84 -13.63 0.48 11.20
CA SER A 84 -14.86 0.28 11.96
C SER A 84 -14.61 0.39 13.46
N LYS A 85 -15.66 0.62 14.23
CA LYS A 85 -15.59 0.58 15.70
C LYS A 85 -14.98 -0.74 16.18
N ILE A 86 -14.02 -0.64 17.10
CA ILE A 86 -13.35 -1.79 17.71
C ILE A 86 -13.97 -2.04 19.08
N LYS A 87 -14.47 -3.25 19.28
CA LYS A 87 -14.98 -3.72 20.56
C LYS A 87 -14.20 -4.94 21.00
N GLU A 88 -13.46 -4.81 22.08
CA GLU A 88 -12.75 -5.93 22.66
C GLU A 88 -13.71 -6.94 23.30
N LYS A 89 -13.37 -8.21 23.12
CA LYS A 89 -14.07 -9.36 23.70
C LYS A 89 -13.08 -10.19 24.51
N ASN A 90 -13.56 -10.97 25.44
CA ASN A 90 -12.75 -11.86 26.25
C ASN A 90 -11.65 -11.10 27.02
N GLY A 91 -11.85 -10.89 28.27
CA GLY A 91 -10.96 -10.17 29.16
C GLY A 91 -11.74 -9.37 30.20
N GLU A 92 -11.12 -9.14 31.36
CA GLU A 92 -11.73 -8.38 32.43
C GLU A 92 -11.78 -6.88 32.11
N VAL A 93 -10.68 -6.35 31.57
CA VAL A 93 -10.60 -4.97 31.15
C VAL A 93 -10.66 -4.91 29.60
N ARG A 94 -11.79 -4.46 29.08
CA ARG A 94 -12.07 -4.37 27.65
C ARG A 94 -12.20 -2.93 27.22
N LEU A 95 -11.68 -2.62 26.03
CA LEU A 95 -11.80 -1.31 25.43
C LEU A 95 -12.83 -1.31 24.31
N GLU A 96 -13.54 -0.21 24.21
CA GLU A 96 -14.24 0.21 23.00
C GLU A 96 -13.46 1.37 22.39
N ILE A 97 -13.12 1.25 21.10
CA ILE A 97 -12.44 2.32 20.36
C ILE A 97 -13.39 2.78 19.26
N LYS A 98 -13.54 4.08 19.12
CA LYS A 98 -14.41 4.65 18.08
C LYS A 98 -13.89 4.31 16.69
N GLU A 99 -14.79 4.32 15.72
CA GLU A 99 -14.45 4.36 14.31
C GLU A 99 -13.57 5.56 14.00
N ASN A 100 -12.65 5.40 13.04
CA ASN A 100 -11.74 6.45 12.63
C ASN A 100 -11.59 6.48 11.13
N ASP A 101 -11.51 7.68 10.58
CA ASP A 101 -11.29 7.93 9.17
C ASP A 101 -9.87 8.46 8.98
N TYR A 102 -9.23 8.08 7.88
CA TYR A 102 -7.96 8.66 7.48
C TYR A 102 -8.01 9.14 6.03
N PHE A 103 -7.25 10.17 5.76
CA PHE A 103 -7.04 10.69 4.43
C PHE A 103 -5.55 10.86 4.17
N SER A 104 -5.07 10.20 3.12
CA SER A 104 -3.67 10.18 2.71
C SER A 104 -3.52 10.92 1.39
N VAL A 105 -2.51 11.80 1.31
CA VAL A 105 -2.10 12.51 0.11
C VAL A 105 -0.61 12.28 -0.07
N LYS A 106 -0.23 11.51 -1.08
CA LYS A 106 1.16 11.12 -1.33
C LYS A 106 1.61 11.57 -2.71
N PRO A 107 2.31 12.70 -2.83
CA PRO A 107 3.13 12.95 -4.00
C PRO A 107 4.28 11.94 -4.04
N GLU A 108 4.53 11.40 -5.23
CA GLU A 108 5.56 10.42 -5.52
C GLU A 108 6.40 10.90 -6.70
N ILE A 109 7.70 10.71 -6.62
CA ILE A 109 8.61 10.78 -7.77
C ILE A 109 9.44 9.50 -7.80
N GLY A 110 9.69 8.99 -8.99
CA GLY A 110 10.42 7.73 -9.11
C GLY A 110 11.01 7.51 -10.48
N ALA A 111 11.76 6.42 -10.58
CA ALA A 111 12.28 5.92 -11.84
C ALA A 111 12.23 4.40 -11.86
N GLU A 112 11.94 3.86 -13.03
CA GLU A 112 11.93 2.44 -13.31
C GLU A 112 12.95 2.14 -14.40
N LEU A 113 13.87 1.22 -14.13
CA LEU A 113 14.76 0.63 -15.11
C LEU A 113 14.16 -0.72 -15.54
N ALA A 114 13.75 -0.81 -16.79
CA ALA A 114 13.20 -2.04 -17.33
C ALA A 114 14.19 -2.70 -18.28
N PHE A 115 14.37 -4.00 -18.10
CA PHE A 115 15.07 -4.90 -18.99
C PHE A 115 14.07 -5.86 -19.65
N LYS A 116 14.14 -6.01 -20.96
CA LYS A 116 13.28 -6.92 -21.72
C LYS A 116 14.09 -7.61 -22.80
N HIS A 117 14.20 -8.92 -22.68
CA HIS A 117 14.94 -9.73 -23.63
C HIS A 117 14.07 -10.88 -24.18
N TYR A 118 14.19 -11.16 -25.47
CA TYR A 118 13.40 -12.19 -26.15
C TYR A 118 14.22 -13.45 -26.40
N PHE A 119 13.67 -14.60 -26.04
CA PHE A 119 14.20 -15.95 -26.32
C PHE A 119 13.19 -16.69 -27.20
N GLY A 120 13.27 -16.48 -28.51
CA GLY A 120 12.26 -17.01 -29.41
C GLY A 120 10.86 -16.43 -29.11
N MET A 121 9.89 -17.29 -28.75
CA MET A 121 8.53 -16.88 -28.40
C MET A 121 8.35 -16.48 -26.93
N LYS A 122 9.41 -16.48 -26.13
CA LYS A 122 9.37 -16.10 -24.71
C LYS A 122 10.04 -14.75 -24.52
N ALA A 123 9.52 -13.97 -23.58
CA ALA A 123 10.13 -12.72 -23.16
C ALA A 123 10.46 -12.76 -21.67
N LEU A 124 11.71 -12.48 -21.33
CA LEU A 124 12.11 -12.15 -19.98
C LEU A 124 11.93 -10.66 -19.78
N LYS A 125 11.23 -10.27 -18.71
CA LYS A 125 11.03 -8.89 -18.31
C LYS A 125 11.46 -8.72 -16.88
N THR A 126 12.31 -7.73 -16.62
CA THR A 126 12.73 -7.38 -15.27
C THR A 126 12.61 -5.87 -15.12
N THR A 127 12.02 -5.41 -14.03
CA THR A 127 11.89 -3.97 -13.74
C THR A 127 12.40 -3.71 -12.33
N LEU A 128 13.33 -2.78 -12.20
CA LEU A 128 13.80 -2.25 -10.94
C LEU A 128 13.27 -0.82 -10.78
N GLY A 129 12.48 -0.58 -9.74
CA GLY A 129 11.87 0.70 -9.42
C GLY A 129 12.44 1.29 -8.14
N VAL A 130 12.63 2.61 -8.14
CA VAL A 130 12.92 3.40 -6.95
C VAL A 130 11.92 4.55 -6.90
N THR A 131 11.22 4.68 -5.78
CA THR A 131 10.20 5.71 -5.56
C THR A 131 10.48 6.46 -4.28
N TYR A 132 10.52 7.77 -4.36
CA TYR A 132 10.43 8.64 -3.18
C TYR A 132 9.00 9.12 -3.03
N GLU A 133 8.43 8.98 -1.84
CA GLU A 133 7.09 9.47 -1.50
C GLU A 133 7.11 10.34 -0.25
N ASN A 134 6.18 11.27 -0.18
CA ASN A 134 5.98 12.09 1.02
C ASN A 134 4.50 12.06 1.43
N GLU A 135 4.22 11.85 2.70
CA GLU A 135 2.86 11.85 3.24
C GLU A 135 2.49 13.27 3.68
N LEU A 136 1.53 13.87 3.01
CA LEU A 136 0.98 15.21 3.32
C LEU A 136 -0.39 15.15 4.00
N GLY A 137 -1.01 13.98 4.05
CA GLY A 137 -2.33 13.77 4.64
C GLY A 137 -2.32 13.65 6.16
N LYS A 138 -3.50 13.53 6.72
CA LYS A 138 -3.70 13.36 8.18
C LYS A 138 -3.63 11.90 8.65
N VAL A 139 -2.89 11.04 7.96
CA VAL A 139 -2.77 9.62 8.33
C VAL A 139 -2.08 9.42 9.68
N ALA A 140 -1.18 10.34 10.04
CA ALA A 140 -0.40 10.27 11.27
C ALA A 140 -1.12 10.85 12.51
N ASN A 141 -2.24 11.49 12.35
CA ASN A 141 -3.04 11.98 13.49
C ASN A 141 -4.02 10.90 13.93
N VAL A 142 -3.49 9.83 14.50
CA VAL A 142 -4.29 8.79 15.13
C VAL A 142 -4.74 9.26 16.50
N GLU A 143 -5.45 10.38 16.56
CA GLU A 143 -6.27 10.72 17.72
C GLU A 143 -7.55 9.92 17.59
N ASN A 144 -7.64 8.86 18.33
CA ASN A 144 -8.86 8.08 18.43
C ASN A 144 -9.44 8.22 19.84
N LYS A 145 -10.70 7.90 20.02
CA LYS A 145 -11.34 7.92 21.34
C LYS A 145 -11.62 6.49 21.78
N ALA A 146 -11.20 6.19 23.01
CA ALA A 146 -11.46 4.91 23.63
C ALA A 146 -12.20 5.12 24.96
N ARG A 147 -12.87 4.06 25.40
CA ARG A 147 -13.40 3.96 26.77
C ARG A 147 -13.26 2.52 27.28
N VAL A 148 -13.23 2.38 28.58
CA VAL A 148 -13.33 1.05 29.21
C VAL A 148 -14.79 0.60 29.08
N ALA A 149 -15.00 -0.56 28.45
CA ALA A 149 -16.33 -1.13 28.25
C ALA A 149 -16.96 -1.53 29.59
N TYR A 150 -18.27 -1.37 29.69
CA TYR A 150 -19.07 -1.74 30.86
C TYR A 150 -18.75 -0.98 32.15
N THR A 151 -18.17 0.21 32.02
CA THR A 151 -17.94 1.13 33.14
C THR A 151 -18.63 2.46 32.90
N SER A 152 -18.77 3.26 33.95
CA SER A 152 -19.25 4.67 33.84
C SER A 152 -18.17 5.62 33.32
N ALA A 153 -16.96 5.13 33.01
CA ALA A 153 -15.87 5.95 32.51
C ALA A 153 -16.21 6.58 31.15
N GLY A 154 -15.95 7.86 31.03
CA GLY A 154 -16.13 8.61 29.80
C GLY A 154 -15.17 8.20 28.71
N TRP A 155 -15.32 8.78 27.53
CA TRP A 155 -14.38 8.63 26.41
C TRP A 155 -13.12 9.46 26.72
N TYR A 156 -11.95 8.85 26.52
CA TYR A 156 -10.64 9.50 26.61
C TYR A 156 -9.92 9.44 25.26
N ASP A 157 -9.02 10.38 25.04
CA ASP A 157 -8.24 10.42 23.82
C ASP A 157 -7.14 9.38 23.86
N LEU A 158 -7.14 8.49 22.86
CA LEU A 158 -6.10 7.51 22.63
C LEU A 158 -5.13 8.11 21.61
N ARG A 159 -3.93 8.45 22.04
CA ARG A 159 -2.87 8.93 21.16
C ARG A 159 -1.96 7.78 20.82
N GLY A 160 -1.87 7.43 19.54
CA GLY A 160 -0.86 6.53 19.02
C GLY A 160 0.49 7.24 18.88
N GLU A 161 1.54 6.45 18.76
CA GLU A 161 2.84 6.98 18.34
C GLU A 161 2.69 7.64 16.96
N LYS A 162 3.22 8.86 16.81
CA LYS A 162 3.24 9.56 15.53
C LYS A 162 4.28 8.85 14.66
N GLU A 163 3.83 8.03 13.75
CA GLU A 163 4.70 7.57 12.66
C GLU A 163 5.03 8.75 11.75
N ASP A 164 6.28 9.16 11.74
CA ASP A 164 6.76 10.12 10.75
C ASP A 164 6.91 9.41 9.39
N ARG A 165 5.90 9.55 8.54
CA ARG A 165 5.87 8.97 7.18
C ARG A 165 6.40 9.92 6.10
N ARG A 166 7.01 11.03 6.47
CA ARG A 166 7.60 11.97 5.51
C ARG A 166 8.93 11.43 5.00
N GLY A 167 9.14 11.58 3.69
CA GLY A 167 10.41 11.24 3.07
C GLY A 167 10.71 9.74 3.04
N ASN A 168 9.76 8.92 2.59
CA ASN A 168 9.93 7.48 2.45
C ASN A 168 10.50 7.09 1.09
N VAL A 169 11.40 6.11 1.06
CA VAL A 169 11.95 5.53 -0.17
C VAL A 169 11.49 4.08 -0.28
N LYS A 170 11.02 3.71 -1.45
CA LYS A 170 10.60 2.36 -1.80
C LYS A 170 11.43 1.81 -2.93
N PHE A 171 11.73 0.53 -2.86
CA PHE A 171 12.38 -0.24 -3.90
C PHE A 171 11.44 -1.36 -4.34
N ASP A 172 11.27 -1.51 -5.64
CA ASP A 172 10.43 -2.56 -6.22
C ASP A 172 11.23 -3.30 -7.30
N LEU A 173 11.29 -4.62 -7.18
CA LEU A 173 11.85 -5.51 -8.18
C LEU A 173 10.74 -6.41 -8.70
N ASN A 174 10.52 -6.38 -10.01
CA ASN A 174 9.62 -7.29 -10.70
C ASN A 174 10.41 -8.09 -11.72
N ALA A 175 10.22 -9.39 -11.76
CA ALA A 175 10.79 -10.25 -12.76
C ALA A 175 9.73 -11.22 -13.27
N GLY A 176 9.72 -11.48 -14.58
CA GLY A 176 8.74 -12.37 -15.18
C GLY A 176 9.19 -12.93 -16.50
N VAL A 177 8.70 -14.13 -16.80
CA VAL A 177 8.84 -14.77 -18.09
C VAL A 177 7.45 -14.98 -18.66
N ASP A 178 7.22 -14.51 -19.86
CA ASP A 178 5.95 -14.74 -20.55
C ASP A 178 6.16 -15.26 -22.00
N ASN A 179 5.17 -15.95 -22.45
CA ASN A 179 4.96 -16.27 -23.85
C ASN A 179 3.55 -15.85 -24.28
N THR A 180 3.12 -16.24 -25.48
CA THR A 180 1.80 -15.87 -26.02
C THR A 180 0.63 -16.39 -25.17
N ARG A 181 0.80 -17.42 -24.38
CA ARG A 181 -0.29 -18.09 -23.63
C ARG A 181 -0.11 -18.06 -22.10
N VAL A 182 1.12 -18.20 -21.64
CA VAL A 182 1.41 -18.32 -20.20
C VAL A 182 2.47 -17.32 -19.79
N GLY A 183 2.26 -16.66 -18.66
CA GLY A 183 3.23 -15.79 -18.04
C GLY A 183 3.33 -16.06 -16.53
N VAL A 184 4.54 -16.06 -16.01
CA VAL A 184 4.84 -16.16 -14.58
C VAL A 184 5.61 -14.90 -14.18
N THR A 185 5.19 -14.27 -13.10
CA THR A 185 5.83 -13.08 -12.56
C THR A 185 6.10 -13.24 -11.06
N ALA A 186 7.20 -12.69 -10.62
CA ALA A 186 7.53 -12.54 -9.20
C ALA A 186 7.82 -11.07 -8.92
N ASN A 187 7.37 -10.58 -7.77
CA ASN A 187 7.69 -9.23 -7.33
C ASN A 187 8.19 -9.23 -5.89
N VAL A 188 9.10 -8.31 -5.60
CA VAL A 188 9.58 -8.02 -4.25
C VAL A 188 9.65 -6.51 -4.11
N GLY A 189 9.09 -5.98 -3.03
CA GLY A 189 9.12 -4.56 -2.71
C GLY A 189 9.59 -4.35 -1.27
N TYR A 190 10.39 -3.30 -1.07
CA TYR A 190 10.88 -2.90 0.24
C TYR A 190 10.59 -1.42 0.50
N ASP A 191 10.01 -1.16 1.66
CA ASP A 191 9.70 0.17 2.17
C ASP A 191 10.66 0.51 3.30
N MET A 192 11.53 1.51 3.10
CA MET A 192 12.59 1.83 4.05
C MET A 192 12.06 2.33 5.39
N LYS A 193 11.05 3.18 5.37
CA LYS A 193 10.54 3.80 6.59
C LYS A 193 9.63 2.88 7.38
N GLY A 194 8.77 2.15 6.69
CA GLY A 194 7.91 1.13 7.30
C GLY A 194 8.63 -0.18 7.63
N GLN A 195 9.88 -0.34 7.15
CA GLN A 195 10.64 -1.59 7.24
C GLN A 195 9.82 -2.80 6.78
N ASN A 196 8.96 -2.59 5.80
CA ASN A 196 8.05 -3.60 5.28
C ASN A 196 8.63 -4.24 4.02
N LEU A 197 8.82 -5.55 4.08
CA LEU A 197 9.09 -6.38 2.92
C LEU A 197 7.79 -6.98 2.42
N ARG A 198 7.52 -6.83 1.13
CA ARG A 198 6.36 -7.43 0.46
C ARG A 198 6.82 -8.23 -0.73
N GLY A 199 6.10 -9.29 -1.07
CA GLY A 199 6.38 -10.10 -2.23
C GLY A 199 5.12 -10.77 -2.75
N GLY A 200 5.15 -11.16 -4.02
CA GLY A 200 4.03 -11.82 -4.66
C GLY A 200 4.45 -12.63 -5.87
N LEU A 201 3.62 -13.59 -6.21
CA LEU A 201 3.73 -14.39 -7.43
C LEU A 201 2.47 -14.20 -8.25
N GLY A 202 2.63 -14.07 -9.55
CA GLY A 202 1.53 -13.95 -10.51
C GLY A 202 1.63 -15.02 -11.60
N LEU A 203 0.47 -15.56 -11.96
CA LEU A 203 0.31 -16.45 -13.10
C LEU A 203 -0.72 -15.86 -14.06
N ARG A 204 -0.36 -15.75 -15.33
CA ARG A 204 -1.25 -15.32 -16.40
C ARG A 204 -1.44 -16.48 -17.38
N ILE A 205 -2.69 -16.83 -17.66
CA ILE A 205 -3.05 -17.82 -18.67
C ILE A 205 -4.05 -17.17 -19.62
N ILE A 206 -3.81 -17.28 -20.93
CA ILE A 206 -4.70 -16.80 -21.99
C ILE A 206 -5.24 -18.04 -22.72
N PHE A 207 -6.55 -18.17 -22.75
CA PHE A 207 -7.28 -19.26 -23.38
C PHE A 207 -7.68 -18.91 -24.80
#